data_7253446607796dc624fc397deba68f92
#
_entry.id   7253446607796dc624fc397deba68f92
#
_cell.length_a   1.000
_cell.length_b   1.000
_cell.length_c   1.000
_cell.angle_alpha   90.00
_cell.angle_beta   90.00
_cell.angle_gamma   90.00
#
_symmetry.space_group_name_H-M   'P 1'
#
loop_
_entity.id
_entity.type
_entity.pdbx_description
1 polymer ?
#
loop_
_entity_poly.entity_id
_entity_poly.type
_entity_poly.pdbx_seq_one_letter_code
_entity_poly.pdbx_strand_id
1 'polypeptide(L)'
;DGFKDDNPLANSSNYRVYMNNIEKQSELVAYIKTLDNVREVNQSEQAAKTLGSINRIVSYVSVAVIVILLIISIFLISNTISVGITVRKDEIGIMKYIGATDSFVRAPFLLEGMILGLIGAGIPLIILYFCYNNVVTYVYTKFSVLLGVVDFIPVGQIYQTLVPVALALGIGIGLVG
;
A
#
# COMPACT_ATOMS: atom_id res chain seq x y z
N ASP A 1 -21.08 -50.70 -9.89
CA ASP A 1 -21.77 -50.71 -11.20
C ASP A 1 -23.23 -50.23 -11.15
N GLY A 2 -23.69 -49.58 -10.07
CA GLY A 2 -25.09 -49.22 -9.83
C GLY A 2 -25.59 -47.89 -10.47
N PHE A 3 -24.79 -47.15 -11.25
CA PHE A 3 -25.20 -45.85 -11.80
C PHE A 3 -25.02 -45.71 -13.32
N LYS A 4 -24.96 -46.83 -14.06
CA LYS A 4 -24.69 -46.72 -15.52
C LYS A 4 -25.85 -46.16 -16.33
N ASP A 5 -27.09 -46.35 -15.89
CA ASP A 5 -28.29 -45.93 -16.64
C ASP A 5 -29.08 -44.81 -16.00
N ASP A 6 -28.77 -44.41 -14.76
CA ASP A 6 -29.47 -43.35 -14.04
C ASP A 6 -28.47 -42.48 -13.29
N ASN A 7 -27.71 -41.67 -14.06
CA ASN A 7 -26.80 -40.70 -13.49
C ASN A 7 -27.54 -39.35 -13.29
N PRO A 8 -27.96 -39.03 -12.06
CA PRO A 8 -28.69 -37.77 -11.79
C PRO A 8 -27.87 -36.51 -12.04
N LEU A 9 -26.56 -36.67 -12.33
CA LEU A 9 -25.64 -35.59 -12.59
C LEU A 9 -25.22 -35.48 -14.06
N ALA A 10 -25.80 -36.31 -14.96
CA ALA A 10 -25.40 -36.36 -16.36
C ALA A 10 -25.53 -35.01 -17.09
N ASN A 11 -26.46 -34.14 -16.64
CA ASN A 11 -26.71 -32.80 -17.19
C ASN A 11 -26.32 -31.67 -16.23
N SER A 12 -25.50 -31.95 -15.21
CA SER A 12 -25.06 -30.91 -14.30
C SER A 12 -23.60 -30.53 -14.55
N SER A 13 -23.36 -29.27 -14.79
CA SER A 13 -22.03 -28.67 -14.94
C SER A 13 -21.67 -27.88 -13.69
N ASN A 14 -20.44 -28.02 -13.23
CA ASN A 14 -19.91 -27.23 -12.13
C ASN A 14 -19.06 -26.09 -12.68
N TYR A 15 -19.39 -24.88 -12.31
CA TYR A 15 -18.64 -23.67 -12.66
C TYR A 15 -17.95 -23.11 -11.43
N ARG A 16 -16.70 -22.69 -11.59
CA ARG A 16 -15.97 -21.91 -10.57
C ARG A 16 -15.93 -20.48 -11.01
N VAL A 17 -16.50 -19.59 -10.21
CA VAL A 17 -16.48 -18.14 -10.44
C VAL A 17 -15.41 -17.53 -9.55
N TYR A 18 -14.45 -16.85 -10.16
CA TYR A 18 -13.39 -16.11 -9.45
C TYR A 18 -13.78 -14.63 -9.34
N MET A 19 -13.55 -14.05 -8.18
CA MET A 19 -13.89 -12.66 -7.89
C MET A 19 -12.64 -11.87 -7.50
N ASN A 20 -12.53 -10.65 -8.02
CA ASN A 20 -11.47 -9.73 -7.63
C ASN A 20 -11.81 -8.96 -6.34
N ASN A 21 -13.09 -8.92 -5.95
CA ASN A 21 -13.53 -8.20 -4.76
C ASN A 21 -14.44 -9.10 -3.91
N ILE A 22 -13.93 -9.51 -2.75
CA ILE A 22 -14.62 -10.41 -1.81
C ILE A 22 -15.82 -9.74 -1.16
N GLU A 23 -15.82 -8.40 -0.99
CA GLU A 23 -16.92 -7.67 -0.35
C GLU A 23 -18.22 -7.73 -1.17
N LYS A 24 -18.13 -7.91 -2.48
CA LYS A 24 -19.30 -8.05 -3.39
C LYS A 24 -19.75 -9.49 -3.58
N GLN A 25 -19.18 -10.45 -2.86
CA GLN A 25 -19.53 -11.86 -3.01
C GLN A 25 -21.01 -12.13 -2.71
N SER A 26 -21.56 -11.56 -1.66
CA SER A 26 -22.95 -11.74 -1.28
C SER A 26 -23.94 -11.21 -2.33
N GLU A 27 -23.60 -10.09 -2.98
CA GLU A 27 -24.41 -9.49 -4.05
C GLU A 27 -24.40 -10.37 -5.31
N LEU A 28 -23.20 -10.87 -5.70
CA LEU A 28 -23.07 -11.77 -6.83
C LEU A 28 -23.79 -13.10 -6.60
N VAL A 29 -23.68 -13.68 -5.41
CA VAL A 29 -24.37 -14.91 -5.06
C VAL A 29 -25.89 -14.73 -5.06
N ALA A 30 -26.39 -13.59 -4.56
CA ALA A 30 -27.81 -13.26 -4.65
C ALA A 30 -28.27 -13.21 -6.11
N TYR A 31 -27.47 -12.57 -6.99
CA TYR A 31 -27.77 -12.51 -8.42
C TYR A 31 -27.74 -13.90 -9.08
N ILE A 32 -26.71 -14.72 -8.82
CA ILE A 32 -26.59 -16.06 -9.41
C ILE A 32 -27.78 -16.97 -8.96
N LYS A 33 -28.24 -16.83 -7.72
CA LYS A 33 -29.41 -17.59 -7.21
C LYS A 33 -30.72 -17.20 -7.89
N THR A 34 -30.81 -16.06 -8.58
CA THR A 34 -32.00 -15.67 -9.35
C THR A 34 -32.06 -16.29 -10.75
N LEU A 35 -30.99 -16.97 -11.19
CA LEU A 35 -30.94 -17.58 -12.51
C LEU A 35 -31.66 -18.97 -12.48
N ASP A 36 -32.56 -19.20 -13.41
CA ASP A 36 -33.46 -20.36 -13.43
C ASP A 36 -32.78 -21.73 -13.53
N ASN A 37 -31.52 -21.81 -13.94
CA ASN A 37 -30.78 -23.06 -14.12
C ASN A 37 -29.73 -23.32 -13.06
N VAL A 38 -29.72 -22.54 -11.96
CA VAL A 38 -28.77 -22.71 -10.87
C VAL A 38 -29.36 -23.58 -9.77
N ARG A 39 -28.80 -24.78 -9.62
CA ARG A 39 -29.26 -25.75 -8.62
C ARG A 39 -28.77 -25.42 -7.21
N GLU A 40 -27.50 -25.07 -7.09
CA GLU A 40 -26.87 -24.80 -5.81
C GLU A 40 -25.66 -23.86 -6.00
N VAL A 41 -25.51 -22.87 -5.11
CA VAL A 41 -24.34 -22.01 -5.04
C VAL A 41 -23.59 -22.33 -3.76
N ASN A 42 -22.47 -23.03 -3.90
CA ASN A 42 -21.62 -23.34 -2.78
C ASN A 42 -20.69 -22.15 -2.48
N GLN A 43 -20.88 -21.49 -1.35
CA GLN A 43 -20.13 -20.33 -0.94
C GLN A 43 -19.62 -20.47 0.49
N SER A 44 -18.39 -20.08 0.74
CA SER A 44 -17.86 -19.93 2.10
C SER A 44 -18.19 -18.55 2.65
N GLU A 45 -19.45 -18.28 2.94
CA GLU A 45 -19.92 -16.97 3.42
C GLU A 45 -19.21 -16.54 4.71
N GLN A 46 -18.95 -17.48 5.62
CA GLN A 46 -18.19 -17.20 6.84
C GLN A 46 -16.75 -16.82 6.54
N ALA A 47 -16.08 -17.51 5.62
CA ALA A 47 -14.71 -17.18 5.25
C ALA A 47 -14.62 -15.80 4.57
N ALA A 48 -15.57 -15.49 3.67
CA ALA A 48 -15.60 -14.17 3.02
C ALA A 48 -15.87 -13.03 4.01
N LYS A 49 -16.83 -13.19 4.93
CA LYS A 49 -17.11 -12.20 5.99
C LYS A 49 -15.92 -12.02 6.93
N THR A 50 -15.26 -13.12 7.31
CA THR A 50 -14.07 -13.07 8.18
C THR A 50 -12.92 -12.35 7.49
N LEU A 51 -12.62 -12.70 6.23
CA LEU A 51 -11.58 -12.03 5.44
C LEU A 51 -11.87 -10.54 5.23
N GLY A 52 -13.12 -10.18 4.92
CA GLY A 52 -13.55 -8.79 4.80
C GLY A 52 -13.39 -8.00 6.10
N SER A 53 -13.72 -8.61 7.24
CA SER A 53 -13.56 -8.00 8.56
C SER A 53 -12.10 -7.81 8.93
N ILE A 54 -11.25 -8.81 8.67
CA ILE A 54 -9.80 -8.73 8.90
C ILE A 54 -9.21 -7.63 8.03
N ASN A 55 -9.56 -7.57 6.74
CA ASN A 55 -9.06 -6.54 5.83
C ASN A 55 -9.44 -5.12 6.31
N ARG A 56 -10.65 -4.94 6.82
CA ARG A 56 -11.09 -3.66 7.39
C ARG A 56 -10.31 -3.28 8.64
N ILE A 57 -10.09 -4.22 9.56
CA ILE A 57 -9.30 -3.96 10.77
C ILE A 57 -7.86 -3.59 10.39
N VAL A 58 -7.24 -4.37 9.49
CA VAL A 58 -5.89 -4.08 9.00
C VAL A 58 -5.82 -2.69 8.36
N SER A 59 -6.83 -2.32 7.57
CA SER A 59 -6.90 -0.99 6.94
C SER A 59 -6.96 0.14 7.99
N TYR A 60 -7.82 0.03 8.99
CA TYR A 60 -7.92 1.05 10.05
C TYR A 60 -6.64 1.17 10.87
N VAL A 61 -6.04 0.03 11.26
CA VAL A 61 -4.78 0.01 11.99
C VAL A 61 -3.66 0.63 11.15
N SER A 62 -3.59 0.29 9.86
CA SER A 62 -2.59 0.85 8.95
C SER A 62 -2.72 2.36 8.82
N VAL A 63 -3.93 2.88 8.62
CA VAL A 63 -4.17 4.33 8.55
C VAL A 63 -3.78 5.02 9.86
N ALA A 64 -4.14 4.45 11.01
CA ALA A 64 -3.76 5.02 12.30
C ALA A 64 -2.23 5.08 12.47
N VAL A 65 -1.52 4.01 12.12
CA VAL A 65 -0.05 3.96 12.17
C VAL A 65 0.56 5.00 11.23
N ILE A 66 0.06 5.10 9.99
CA ILE A 66 0.54 6.11 9.02
C ILE A 66 0.39 7.53 9.57
N VAL A 67 -0.78 7.86 10.14
CA VAL A 67 -1.04 9.20 10.71
C VAL A 67 -0.07 9.49 11.87
N ILE A 68 0.13 8.54 12.77
CA ILE A 68 1.07 8.70 13.89
C ILE A 68 2.50 8.92 13.37
N LEU A 69 2.94 8.11 12.41
CA LEU A 69 4.28 8.23 11.82
C LEU A 69 4.47 9.57 11.09
N LEU A 70 3.43 10.08 10.40
CA LEU A 70 3.47 11.40 9.77
C LEU A 70 3.66 12.52 10.80
N ILE A 71 2.90 12.49 11.91
CA ILE A 71 3.03 13.49 12.99
C ILE A 71 4.44 13.45 13.59
N ILE A 72 4.95 12.27 13.88
CA ILE A 72 6.30 12.10 14.43
C ILE A 72 7.36 12.62 13.43
N SER A 73 7.21 12.30 12.13
CA SER A 73 8.16 12.73 11.10
C SER A 73 8.21 14.26 10.96
N ILE A 74 7.04 14.92 10.92
CA ILE A 74 6.96 16.38 10.89
C ILE A 74 7.63 16.98 12.12
N PHE A 75 7.34 16.43 13.30
CA PHE A 75 7.95 16.91 14.56
C PHE A 75 9.47 16.77 14.56
N LEU A 76 10.00 15.62 14.12
CA LEU A 76 11.44 15.39 14.05
C LEU A 76 12.13 16.33 13.06
N ILE A 77 11.56 16.52 11.86
CA ILE A 77 12.12 17.42 10.84
C ILE A 77 12.08 18.86 11.35
N SER A 78 10.95 19.33 11.90
CA SER A 78 10.83 20.65 12.51
C SER A 78 11.88 20.89 13.58
N ASN A 79 12.10 19.91 14.46
CA ASN A 79 13.11 20.01 15.50
C ASN A 79 14.53 20.10 14.92
N THR A 80 14.83 19.30 13.92
CA THR A 80 16.14 19.29 13.23
C THR A 80 16.41 20.65 12.57
N ILE A 81 15.43 21.18 11.83
CA ILE A 81 15.54 22.50 11.18
C ILE A 81 15.68 23.63 12.22
N SER A 82 14.91 23.56 13.32
CA SER A 82 15.01 24.56 14.41
C SER A 82 16.39 24.61 15.05
N VAL A 83 17.03 23.46 15.23
CA VAL A 83 18.41 23.38 15.70
C VAL A 83 19.36 24.00 14.66
N GLY A 84 19.19 23.68 13.37
CA GLY A 84 19.97 24.26 12.27
C GLY A 84 19.89 25.78 12.21
N ILE A 85 18.68 26.33 12.36
CA ILE A 85 18.44 27.79 12.43
C ILE A 85 19.15 28.39 13.65
N THR A 86 19.09 27.75 14.81
CA THR A 86 19.70 28.24 16.05
C THR A 86 21.21 28.30 15.93
N VAL A 87 21.84 27.30 15.32
CA VAL A 87 23.29 27.26 15.10
C VAL A 87 23.75 28.36 14.12
N ARG A 88 22.93 28.71 13.13
CA ARG A 88 23.25 29.75 12.10
C ARG A 88 22.64 31.13 12.39
N LYS A 89 22.20 31.35 13.63
CA LYS A 89 21.47 32.57 14.02
C LYS A 89 22.24 33.87 13.70
N ASP A 90 23.55 33.88 13.91
CA ASP A 90 24.40 35.06 13.65
C ASP A 90 24.53 35.35 12.14
N GLU A 91 24.68 34.29 11.32
CA GLU A 91 24.70 34.43 9.85
C GLU A 91 23.38 34.98 9.33
N ILE A 92 22.24 34.46 9.84
CA ILE A 92 20.90 34.95 9.51
C ILE A 92 20.73 36.42 9.93
N GLY A 93 21.24 36.79 11.11
CA GLY A 93 21.24 38.17 11.59
C GLY A 93 21.97 39.11 10.61
N ILE A 94 23.16 38.76 10.18
CA ILE A 94 23.95 39.54 9.22
C ILE A 94 23.18 39.66 7.88
N MET A 95 22.63 38.57 7.35
CA MET A 95 21.83 38.62 6.11
C MET A 95 20.65 39.59 6.22
N LYS A 96 19.96 39.63 7.37
CA LYS A 96 18.86 40.58 7.58
C LYS A 96 19.34 42.03 7.69
N TYR A 97 20.49 42.29 8.30
CA TYR A 97 21.05 43.61 8.38
C TYR A 97 21.41 44.22 7.03
N ILE A 98 21.83 43.41 6.03
CA ILE A 98 22.10 43.83 4.67
C ILE A 98 20.85 43.83 3.78
N GLY A 99 19.64 43.56 4.34
CA GLY A 99 18.36 43.70 3.64
C GLY A 99 17.84 42.41 2.98
N ALA A 100 18.33 41.24 3.35
CA ALA A 100 17.80 39.97 2.82
C ALA A 100 16.32 39.78 3.20
N THR A 101 15.52 39.33 2.24
CA THR A 101 14.09 38.97 2.46
C THR A 101 13.96 37.71 3.24
N ASP A 102 12.85 37.56 3.98
CA ASP A 102 12.56 36.33 4.77
C ASP A 102 12.53 35.06 3.89
N SER A 103 12.06 35.17 2.65
CA SER A 103 12.05 34.06 1.70
C SER A 103 13.46 33.60 1.33
N PHE A 104 14.39 34.52 1.17
CA PHE A 104 15.78 34.22 0.87
C PHE A 104 16.46 33.48 2.04
N VAL A 105 16.18 33.93 3.26
CA VAL A 105 16.70 33.30 4.48
C VAL A 105 16.14 31.89 4.69
N ARG A 106 14.86 31.67 4.34
CA ARG A 106 14.20 30.35 4.50
C ARG A 106 14.56 29.34 3.42
N ALA A 107 14.94 29.78 2.23
CA ALA A 107 15.20 28.93 1.08
C ALA A 107 16.17 27.76 1.37
N PRO A 108 17.34 27.95 2.00
CA PRO A 108 18.27 26.86 2.29
C PRO A 108 17.68 25.81 3.23
N PHE A 109 16.88 26.19 4.22
CA PHE A 109 16.24 25.27 5.15
C PHE A 109 15.15 24.44 4.49
N LEU A 110 14.36 25.04 3.57
CA LEU A 110 13.40 24.33 2.76
C LEU A 110 14.07 23.28 1.86
N LEU A 111 15.20 23.64 1.23
CA LEU A 111 15.97 22.69 0.43
C LEU A 111 16.54 21.56 1.28
N GLU A 112 17.03 21.86 2.47
CA GLU A 112 17.52 20.84 3.42
C GLU A 112 16.40 19.86 3.81
N GLY A 113 15.20 20.34 4.15
CA GLY A 113 14.04 19.53 4.43
C GLY A 113 13.62 18.67 3.23
N MET A 114 13.60 19.23 2.01
CA MET A 114 13.31 18.48 0.80
C MET A 114 14.31 17.36 0.53
N ILE A 115 15.60 17.61 0.72
CA ILE A 115 16.67 16.62 0.52
C ILE A 115 16.52 15.49 1.56
N LEU A 116 16.29 15.85 2.82
CA LEU A 116 16.03 14.86 3.88
C LEU A 116 14.81 14.00 3.56
N GLY A 117 13.72 14.63 3.09
CA GLY A 117 12.50 13.94 2.67
C GLY A 117 12.72 12.99 1.48
N LEU A 118 13.51 13.43 0.48
CA LEU A 118 13.87 12.59 -0.68
C LEU A 118 14.72 11.39 -0.28
N ILE A 119 15.73 11.58 0.55
CA ILE A 119 16.58 10.49 1.05
C ILE A 119 15.74 9.53 1.90
N GLY A 120 14.91 10.08 2.80
CA GLY A 120 14.03 9.30 3.66
C GLY A 120 12.99 8.46 2.89
N ALA A 121 12.52 8.93 1.74
CA ALA A 121 11.63 8.16 0.87
C ALA A 121 12.41 7.21 -0.06
N GLY A 122 13.57 7.61 -0.56
CA GLY A 122 14.35 6.85 -1.53
C GLY A 122 14.95 5.57 -0.98
N ILE A 123 15.56 5.64 0.20
CA ILE A 123 16.22 4.47 0.82
C ILE A 123 15.23 3.32 1.04
N PRO A 124 14.07 3.52 1.69
CA PRO A 124 13.09 2.44 1.87
C PRO A 124 12.56 1.87 0.55
N LEU A 125 12.37 2.71 -0.49
CA LEU A 125 11.95 2.24 -1.81
C LEU A 125 12.95 1.28 -2.43
N ILE A 126 14.25 1.59 -2.33
CA ILE A 126 15.32 0.72 -2.84
C ILE A 126 15.34 -0.61 -2.07
N ILE A 127 15.28 -0.55 -0.74
CA ILE A 127 15.26 -1.75 0.12
C ILE A 127 14.04 -2.61 -0.22
N LEU A 128 12.86 -1.99 -0.33
CA LEU A 128 11.62 -2.70 -0.66
C LEU A 128 11.69 -3.40 -2.02
N TYR A 129 12.32 -2.76 -3.02
CA TYR A 129 12.55 -3.37 -4.33
C TYR A 129 13.32 -4.67 -4.23
N PHE A 130 14.47 -4.64 -3.56
CA PHE A 130 15.29 -5.84 -3.38
C PHE A 130 14.58 -6.91 -2.55
N CYS A 131 13.92 -6.52 -1.45
CA CYS A 131 13.17 -7.44 -0.60
C CYS A 131 12.06 -8.13 -1.38
N TYR A 132 11.23 -7.37 -2.09
CA TYR A 132 10.11 -7.92 -2.85
C TYR A 132 10.59 -8.91 -3.92
N ASN A 133 11.61 -8.53 -4.69
CA ASN A 133 12.14 -9.36 -5.76
C ASN A 133 12.72 -10.68 -5.21
N ASN A 134 13.45 -10.62 -4.09
CA ASN A 134 13.98 -11.81 -3.44
C ASN A 134 12.88 -12.71 -2.88
N VAL A 135 11.85 -12.13 -2.24
CA VAL A 135 10.71 -12.89 -1.68
C VAL A 135 9.94 -13.58 -2.79
N VAL A 136 9.62 -12.88 -3.86
CA VAL A 136 8.89 -13.44 -5.01
C VAL A 136 9.70 -14.58 -5.64
N THR A 137 10.99 -14.38 -5.88
CA THR A 137 11.88 -15.43 -6.42
C THR A 137 11.97 -16.64 -5.49
N TYR A 138 12.08 -16.42 -4.19
CA TYR A 138 12.12 -17.49 -3.19
C TYR A 138 10.82 -18.30 -3.18
N VAL A 139 9.67 -17.63 -3.22
CA VAL A 139 8.35 -18.30 -3.25
C VAL A 139 8.19 -19.12 -4.53
N TYR A 140 8.55 -18.57 -5.69
CA TYR A 140 8.49 -19.30 -6.96
C TYR A 140 9.40 -20.54 -6.98
N THR A 141 10.59 -20.47 -6.38
CA THR A 141 11.53 -21.60 -6.38
C THR A 141 11.18 -22.68 -5.36
N LYS A 142 10.68 -22.31 -4.19
CA LYS A 142 10.39 -23.26 -3.10
C LYS A 142 8.97 -23.83 -3.14
N PHE A 143 8.02 -23.09 -3.66
CA PHE A 143 6.60 -23.42 -3.63
C PHE A 143 6.01 -23.50 -5.05
N SER A 144 6.66 -24.29 -5.92
CA SER A 144 6.20 -24.51 -7.31
C SER A 144 4.75 -25.00 -7.42
N VAL A 145 4.21 -25.63 -6.37
CA VAL A 145 2.80 -26.06 -6.28
C VAL A 145 1.83 -24.87 -6.22
N LEU A 146 2.28 -23.69 -5.78
CA LEU A 146 1.46 -22.47 -5.70
C LEU A 146 1.42 -21.69 -7.02
N LEU A 147 2.21 -22.05 -8.01
CA LEU A 147 2.30 -21.38 -9.32
C LEU A 147 0.98 -21.33 -10.11
N GLY A 148 -0.02 -22.11 -9.73
CA GLY A 148 -1.36 -22.09 -10.34
C GLY A 148 -2.45 -21.45 -9.47
N VAL A 149 -2.13 -21.00 -8.25
CA VAL A 149 -3.12 -20.54 -7.27
C VAL A 149 -2.87 -19.07 -6.87
N VAL A 150 -1.62 -18.60 -6.92
CA VAL A 150 -1.25 -17.24 -6.50
C VAL A 150 -0.56 -16.51 -7.65
N ASP A 151 -1.24 -15.50 -8.18
CA ASP A 151 -0.66 -14.55 -9.12
C ASP A 151 -0.05 -13.39 -8.32
N PHE A 152 1.29 -13.30 -8.33
CA PHE A 152 1.98 -12.14 -7.75
C PHE A 152 1.90 -10.95 -8.70
N ILE A 153 1.53 -9.80 -8.15
CA ILE A 153 1.50 -8.54 -8.91
C ILE A 153 2.94 -8.19 -9.34
N PRO A 154 3.20 -7.91 -10.62
CA PRO A 154 4.54 -7.58 -11.07
C PRO A 154 5.07 -6.32 -10.37
N VAL A 155 6.34 -6.35 -9.97
CA VAL A 155 7.02 -5.25 -9.24
C VAL A 155 6.79 -3.90 -9.91
N GLY A 156 6.86 -3.85 -11.25
CA GLY A 156 6.67 -2.61 -12.02
C GLY A 156 5.32 -1.95 -11.77
N GLN A 157 4.25 -2.73 -11.66
CA GLN A 157 2.91 -2.19 -11.44
C GLN A 157 2.75 -1.61 -10.03
N ILE A 158 3.34 -2.25 -9.02
CA ILE A 158 3.36 -1.75 -7.65
C ILE A 158 4.16 -0.44 -7.59
N TYR A 159 5.35 -0.41 -8.20
CA TYR A 159 6.26 0.73 -8.17
C TYR A 159 5.73 1.94 -8.93
N GLN A 160 4.97 1.74 -9.99
CA GLN A 160 4.35 2.83 -10.74
C GLN A 160 3.46 3.72 -9.87
N THR A 161 2.80 3.14 -8.87
CA THR A 161 1.96 3.89 -7.93
C THR A 161 2.73 4.27 -6.65
N LEU A 162 3.59 3.37 -6.16
CA LEU A 162 4.28 3.54 -4.88
C LEU A 162 5.33 4.67 -4.92
N VAL A 163 6.12 4.74 -6.00
CA VAL A 163 7.21 5.73 -6.12
C VAL A 163 6.69 7.16 -6.09
N PRO A 164 5.73 7.58 -6.94
CA PRO A 164 5.24 8.96 -6.92
C PRO A 164 4.58 9.32 -5.58
N VAL A 165 3.85 8.39 -4.96
CA VAL A 165 3.22 8.63 -3.65
C VAL A 165 4.27 8.80 -2.56
N ALA A 166 5.29 7.93 -2.51
CA ALA A 166 6.35 8.01 -1.51
C ALA A 166 7.19 9.28 -1.66
N LEU A 167 7.53 9.67 -2.90
CA LEU A 167 8.27 10.91 -3.15
C LEU A 167 7.44 12.15 -2.82
N ALA A 168 6.16 12.17 -3.19
CA ALA A 168 5.27 13.28 -2.85
C ALA A 168 5.12 13.45 -1.34
N LEU A 169 4.99 12.35 -0.59
CA LEU A 169 4.94 12.37 0.87
C LEU A 169 6.29 12.82 1.46
N GLY A 170 7.42 12.29 0.98
CA GLY A 170 8.74 12.66 1.48
C GLY A 170 9.04 14.15 1.29
N ILE A 171 8.81 14.67 0.08
CA ILE A 171 8.98 16.10 -0.21
C ILE A 171 7.97 16.94 0.59
N GLY A 172 6.70 16.50 0.66
CA GLY A 172 5.65 17.21 1.38
C GLY A 172 5.97 17.35 2.88
N ILE A 173 6.41 16.28 3.52
CA ILE A 173 6.82 16.29 4.95
C ILE A 173 8.05 17.19 5.12
N GLY A 174 9.03 17.11 4.20
CA GLY A 174 10.23 17.94 4.25
C GLY A 174 9.98 19.43 4.05
N LEU A 175 8.89 19.82 3.35
CA LEU A 175 8.50 21.22 3.16
C LEU A 175 7.69 21.78 4.34
N VAL A 176 6.91 20.94 5.01
CA VAL A 176 6.02 21.35 6.11
C VAL A 176 6.74 21.36 7.46
N GLY A 177 7.72 20.47 7.65
CA GLY A 177 8.55 20.41 8.87
C GLY A 177 9.56 21.53 8.92
#